data_7ad63c77d21881fc54aad90bef478868
#
_entry.id   7ad63c77d21881fc54aad90bef478868
#
_cell.length_a   1.000
_cell.length_b   1.000
_cell.length_c   1.000
_cell.angle_alpha   90.00
_cell.angle_beta   90.00
_cell.angle_gamma   90.00
#
_symmetry.space_group_name_H-M   'P 1'
#
loop_
_entity.id
_entity.type
_entity.pdbx_description
1 polymer ?
#
loop_
_entity_poly.entity_id
_entity_poly.type
_entity_poly.pdbx_seq_one_letter_code
_entity_poly.pdbx_strand_id
1 'polypeptide(L)'
;MANPVLANRLAQVGFIVRDVEASKKKFAEFFGVPVPPTCDGGKFEVTGTTVNGEPAPDANCFMAFFDLENIQLELIQPNGVKSTWQDFLDEHGEGIHHIAFPVKNTDEKIKAAEAFGAKCVQRGKYGGGNGEYAYLDVSKDLKCLVETLESY
;
A
#
# COMPACT_ATOMS: atom_id res chain seq x y z
N MET A 1 13.24 -20.64 -10.29
CA MET A 1 11.93 -20.00 -10.06
C MET A 1 12.14 -18.50 -10.02
N ALA A 2 11.28 -17.72 -10.68
CA ALA A 2 11.40 -16.27 -10.64
C ALA A 2 11.09 -15.73 -9.24
N ASN A 3 11.86 -14.72 -8.79
CA ASN A 3 11.61 -14.00 -7.56
C ASN A 3 10.86 -12.69 -7.89
N PRO A 4 9.57 -12.56 -7.54
CA PRO A 4 8.79 -11.39 -7.92
C PRO A 4 9.29 -10.06 -7.33
N VAL A 5 9.87 -10.08 -6.16
CA VAL A 5 10.27 -8.84 -5.49
C VAL A 5 11.78 -8.68 -5.28
N LEU A 6 12.56 -9.73 -5.48
CA LEU A 6 14.00 -9.72 -5.18
C LEU A 6 14.24 -9.13 -3.77
N ALA A 7 13.59 -9.73 -2.78
CA ALA A 7 13.42 -9.18 -1.44
C ALA A 7 14.72 -9.17 -0.63
N ASN A 8 15.52 -8.14 -0.82
CA ASN A 8 16.72 -7.86 -0.03
C ASN A 8 16.56 -6.61 0.86
N ARG A 9 15.46 -5.88 0.71
CA ARG A 9 15.19 -4.67 1.48
C ARG A 9 13.67 -4.48 1.67
N LEU A 10 13.27 -4.38 2.92
CA LEU A 10 11.90 -4.01 3.30
C LEU A 10 11.85 -2.48 3.47
N ALA A 11 10.94 -1.82 2.77
CA ALA A 11 10.83 -0.37 2.77
C ALA A 11 9.71 0.16 3.67
N GLN A 12 8.63 -0.60 3.82
CA GLN A 12 7.43 -0.05 4.45
C GLN A 12 6.58 -1.16 5.07
N VAL A 13 5.89 -0.81 6.15
CA VAL A 13 4.76 -1.58 6.71
C VAL A 13 3.54 -0.68 6.68
N GLY A 14 2.46 -1.14 6.05
CA GLY A 14 1.20 -0.39 5.90
C GLY A 14 0.11 -0.92 6.82
N PHE A 15 -0.57 0.02 7.50
CA PHE A 15 -1.67 -0.25 8.41
C PHE A 15 -2.95 0.36 7.87
N ILE A 16 -4.05 -0.39 7.92
CA ILE A 16 -5.39 0.16 7.70
C ILE A 16 -5.93 0.67 9.03
N VAL A 17 -6.44 1.89 9.02
CA VAL A 17 -7.04 2.55 10.18
C VAL A 17 -8.38 3.16 9.81
N ARG A 18 -9.28 3.31 10.79
CA ARG A 18 -10.60 3.95 10.59
C ARG A 18 -10.52 5.46 10.57
N ASP A 19 -9.58 6.02 11.33
CA ASP A 19 -9.40 7.46 11.50
C ASP A 19 -7.90 7.77 11.53
N VAL A 20 -7.39 8.26 10.39
CA VAL A 20 -5.97 8.57 10.24
C VAL A 20 -5.53 9.71 11.14
N GLU A 21 -6.41 10.69 11.40
CA GLU A 21 -6.09 11.84 12.25
C GLU A 21 -5.93 11.43 13.72
N ALA A 22 -6.79 10.58 14.23
CA ALA A 22 -6.68 10.04 15.57
C ALA A 22 -5.51 9.06 15.68
N SER A 23 -5.37 8.16 14.72
CA SER A 23 -4.34 7.12 14.73
C SER A 23 -2.94 7.70 14.66
N LYS A 24 -2.67 8.65 13.76
CA LYS A 24 -1.33 9.25 13.63
C LYS A 24 -0.87 9.97 14.90
N LYS A 25 -1.79 10.59 15.64
CA LYS A 25 -1.48 11.21 16.93
C LYS A 25 -1.06 10.17 17.97
N LYS A 26 -1.76 9.03 18.03
CA LYS A 26 -1.42 7.93 18.95
C LYS A 26 -0.09 7.26 18.59
N PHE A 27 0.17 7.03 17.30
CA PHE A 27 1.47 6.52 16.86
C PHE A 27 2.60 7.49 17.21
N ALA A 28 2.43 8.78 16.94
CA ALA A 28 3.42 9.80 17.26
C ALA A 28 3.69 9.90 18.76
N GLU A 29 2.65 9.88 19.58
CA GLU A 29 2.75 9.89 21.04
C GLU A 29 3.54 8.68 21.56
N PHE A 30 3.17 7.48 21.09
CA PHE A 30 3.80 6.25 21.55
C PHE A 30 5.27 6.13 21.14
N PHE A 31 5.61 6.53 19.90
CA PHE A 31 6.98 6.47 19.41
C PHE A 31 7.84 7.68 19.78
N GLY A 32 7.24 8.73 20.33
CA GLY A 32 7.98 9.93 20.71
C GLY A 32 8.50 10.71 19.48
N VAL A 33 7.71 10.78 18.41
CA VAL A 33 8.07 11.45 17.16
C VAL A 33 7.03 12.54 16.80
N PRO A 34 7.38 13.50 15.93
CA PRO A 34 6.42 14.51 15.48
C PRO A 34 5.20 13.88 14.77
N VAL A 35 4.04 14.52 14.92
CA VAL A 35 2.82 14.12 14.19
C VAL A 35 2.98 14.47 12.70
N PRO A 36 2.91 13.49 11.78
CA PRO A 36 3.06 13.76 10.36
C PRO A 36 1.81 14.45 9.77
N PRO A 37 1.96 15.13 8.63
CA PRO A 37 0.80 15.62 7.88
C PRO A 37 -0.03 14.46 7.31
N THR A 38 -1.30 14.73 7.04
CA THR A 38 -2.16 13.81 6.30
C THR A 38 -2.06 14.14 4.81
N CYS A 39 -1.91 13.09 4.00
CA CYS A 39 -1.86 13.16 2.54
C CYS A 39 -3.11 12.50 1.94
N ASP A 40 -3.55 13.02 0.81
CA ASP A 40 -4.57 12.40 -0.05
C ASP A 40 -3.89 11.42 -1.01
N GLY A 41 -4.57 10.34 -1.41
CA GLY A 41 -4.01 9.33 -2.32
C GLY A 41 -3.83 9.81 -3.77
N GLY A 42 -4.42 10.94 -4.12
CA GLY A 42 -4.30 11.55 -5.44
C GLY A 42 -5.54 11.37 -6.31
N LYS A 43 -5.62 12.20 -7.36
CA LYS A 43 -6.73 12.15 -8.31
C LYS A 43 -6.56 11.01 -9.30
N PHE A 44 -7.65 10.40 -9.72
CA PHE A 44 -7.65 9.27 -10.67
C PHE A 44 -6.93 9.58 -11.99
N GLU A 45 -7.03 10.81 -12.48
CA GLU A 45 -6.34 11.24 -13.71
C GLU A 45 -4.82 11.09 -13.61
N VAL A 46 -4.27 11.13 -12.40
CA VAL A 46 -2.85 10.92 -12.13
C VAL A 46 -2.57 9.48 -11.74
N THR A 47 -3.37 8.94 -10.82
CA THR A 47 -3.09 7.62 -10.22
C THR A 47 -3.45 6.46 -11.12
N GLY A 48 -4.48 6.60 -11.96
CA GLY A 48 -5.00 5.52 -12.80
C GLY A 48 -5.33 4.25 -12.01
N THR A 49 -5.76 4.39 -10.75
CA THR A 49 -5.98 3.27 -9.83
C THR A 49 -6.90 2.21 -10.44
N THR A 50 -6.44 0.96 -10.38
CA THR A 50 -7.23 -0.21 -10.75
C THR A 50 -7.38 -1.14 -9.55
N VAL A 51 -8.55 -1.75 -9.44
CA VAL A 51 -8.85 -2.79 -8.44
C VAL A 51 -9.30 -4.04 -9.19
N ASN A 52 -8.61 -5.14 -8.99
CA ASN A 52 -8.82 -6.39 -9.72
C ASN A 52 -8.81 -6.20 -11.26
N GLY A 53 -7.91 -5.33 -11.74
CA GLY A 53 -7.75 -5.04 -13.17
C GLY A 53 -8.74 -4.03 -13.75
N GLU A 54 -9.76 -3.60 -13.00
CA GLU A 54 -10.77 -2.66 -13.46
C GLU A 54 -10.50 -1.25 -12.93
N PRO A 55 -10.70 -0.20 -13.74
CA PRO A 55 -10.57 1.17 -13.28
C PRO A 55 -11.44 1.46 -12.04
N ALA A 56 -10.86 2.13 -11.07
CA ALA A 56 -11.52 2.49 -9.81
C ALA A 56 -11.40 3.99 -9.53
N PRO A 57 -12.09 4.84 -10.30
CA PRO A 57 -11.89 6.29 -10.25
C PRO A 57 -12.29 6.93 -8.92
N ASP A 58 -13.19 6.30 -8.19
CA ASP A 58 -13.70 6.82 -6.92
C ASP A 58 -12.97 6.23 -5.69
N ALA A 59 -12.14 5.20 -5.87
CA ALA A 59 -11.35 4.62 -4.79
C ALA A 59 -10.19 5.55 -4.40
N ASN A 60 -10.15 5.94 -3.14
CA ASN A 60 -9.11 6.82 -2.61
C ASN A 60 -8.87 6.54 -1.12
N CYS A 61 -7.88 7.18 -0.57
CA CYS A 61 -7.52 7.05 0.83
C CYS A 61 -6.86 8.32 1.36
N PHE A 62 -6.80 8.42 2.69
CA PHE A 62 -5.98 9.40 3.40
C PHE A 62 -4.85 8.67 4.09
N MET A 63 -3.65 9.24 4.04
CA MET A 63 -2.44 8.57 4.51
C MET A 63 -1.63 9.47 5.44
N ALA A 64 -0.90 8.83 6.35
CA ALA A 64 0.13 9.48 7.14
C ALA A 64 1.36 8.57 7.18
N PHE A 65 2.55 9.16 7.09
CA PHE A 65 3.82 8.43 6.99
C PHE A 65 4.75 8.77 8.15
N PHE A 66 5.33 7.75 8.75
CA PHE A 66 6.38 7.86 9.76
C PHE A 66 7.68 7.33 9.18
N ASP A 67 8.62 8.23 8.90
CA ASP A 67 9.95 7.86 8.39
C ASP A 67 10.87 7.55 9.57
N LEU A 68 10.99 6.27 9.93
CA LEU A 68 11.94 5.80 10.90
C LEU A 68 13.30 5.58 10.24
N GLU A 69 14.37 5.40 11.02
CA GLU A 69 15.72 5.24 10.48
C GLU A 69 15.86 4.08 9.49
N ASN A 70 15.13 2.99 9.73
CA ASN A 70 15.28 1.74 8.99
C ASN A 70 14.06 1.36 8.16
N ILE A 71 12.89 1.97 8.38
CA ILE A 71 11.65 1.60 7.71
C ILE A 71 10.63 2.75 7.79
N GLN A 72 9.73 2.80 6.84
CA GLN A 72 8.57 3.69 6.87
C GLN A 72 7.34 2.94 7.39
N LEU A 73 6.60 3.54 8.31
CA LEU A 73 5.25 3.10 8.66
C LEU A 73 4.24 3.96 7.94
N GLU A 74 3.26 3.33 7.31
CA GLU A 74 2.18 4.01 6.60
C GLU A 74 0.84 3.72 7.27
N LEU A 75 0.08 4.76 7.56
CA LEU A 75 -1.31 4.62 7.98
C LEU A 75 -2.22 4.99 6.81
N ILE A 76 -3.21 4.16 6.54
CA ILE A 76 -4.15 4.33 5.42
C ILE A 76 -5.57 4.29 5.96
N GLN A 77 -6.32 5.37 5.74
CA GLN A 77 -7.75 5.41 5.96
C GLN A 77 -8.46 5.33 4.60
N PRO A 78 -9.18 4.25 4.29
CA PRO A 78 -9.95 4.16 3.05
C PRO A 78 -11.14 5.12 3.07
N ASN A 79 -11.62 5.48 1.87
CA ASN A 79 -12.71 6.47 1.72
C ASN A 79 -14.13 5.86 1.61
N GLY A 80 -14.29 4.58 1.93
CA GLY A 80 -15.58 3.87 1.86
C GLY A 80 -15.89 3.25 0.49
N VAL A 81 -15.09 3.53 -0.53
CA VAL A 81 -15.24 2.96 -1.86
C VAL A 81 -14.44 1.67 -1.98
N LYS A 82 -14.96 0.71 -2.75
CA LYS A 82 -14.33 -0.60 -2.94
C LYS A 82 -12.87 -0.47 -3.39
N SER A 83 -11.98 -1.07 -2.61
CA SER A 83 -10.54 -1.14 -2.82
C SER A 83 -9.97 -2.25 -1.93
N THR A 84 -8.69 -2.61 -2.10
CA THR A 84 -8.05 -3.52 -1.15
C THR A 84 -8.03 -2.94 0.26
N TRP A 85 -7.92 -1.62 0.37
CA TRP A 85 -7.93 -0.93 1.66
C TRP A 85 -9.30 -1.07 2.35
N GLN A 86 -10.39 -0.79 1.64
CA GLN A 86 -11.74 -0.88 2.18
C GLN A 86 -12.13 -2.33 2.47
N ASP A 87 -11.80 -3.25 1.56
CA ASP A 87 -12.09 -4.68 1.74
C ASP A 87 -11.40 -5.21 3.00
N PHE A 88 -10.13 -4.83 3.24
CA PHE A 88 -9.42 -5.22 4.45
C PHE A 88 -10.12 -4.69 5.72
N LEU A 89 -10.49 -3.42 5.72
CA LEU A 89 -11.17 -2.81 6.86
C LEU A 89 -12.50 -3.50 7.15
N ASP A 90 -13.27 -3.82 6.11
CA ASP A 90 -14.57 -4.46 6.23
C ASP A 90 -14.46 -5.92 6.71
N GLU A 91 -13.45 -6.65 6.25
CA GLU A 91 -13.27 -8.07 6.56
C GLU A 91 -12.51 -8.33 7.87
N HIS A 92 -11.50 -7.50 8.16
CA HIS A 92 -10.54 -7.74 9.26
C HIS A 92 -10.56 -6.64 10.33
N GLY A 93 -11.11 -5.47 10.04
CA GLY A 93 -10.95 -4.30 10.89
C GLY A 93 -9.58 -3.64 10.68
N GLU A 94 -9.11 -2.90 11.68
CA GLU A 94 -7.83 -2.22 11.65
C GLU A 94 -6.65 -3.19 11.82
N GLY A 95 -5.53 -2.91 11.20
CA GLY A 95 -4.32 -3.72 11.38
C GLY A 95 -3.35 -3.64 10.21
N ILE A 96 -2.35 -4.51 10.21
CA ILE A 96 -1.33 -4.57 9.17
C ILE A 96 -1.94 -5.12 7.88
N HIS A 97 -1.87 -4.30 6.82
CA HIS A 97 -2.41 -4.61 5.49
C HIS A 97 -1.34 -5.17 4.56
N HIS A 98 -0.16 -4.57 4.56
CA HIS A 98 0.90 -4.95 3.64
C HIS A 98 2.29 -4.68 4.19
N ILE A 99 3.25 -5.34 3.56
CA ILE A 99 4.67 -5.01 3.63
C ILE A 99 5.14 -4.64 2.22
N ALA A 100 6.03 -3.66 2.09
CA ALA A 100 6.41 -3.11 0.79
C ALA A 100 7.89 -3.24 0.49
N PHE A 101 8.19 -3.53 -0.77
CA PHE A 101 9.55 -3.70 -1.29
C PHE A 101 9.78 -2.77 -2.48
N PRO A 102 10.90 -2.02 -2.49
CA PRO A 102 11.28 -1.25 -3.68
C PRO A 102 11.68 -2.20 -4.80
N VAL A 103 11.19 -1.93 -6.00
CA VAL A 103 11.46 -2.75 -7.19
C VAL A 103 11.79 -1.88 -8.39
N LYS A 104 12.24 -2.53 -9.45
CA LYS A 104 12.29 -2.02 -10.82
C LYS A 104 11.47 -2.94 -11.72
N ASN A 105 10.85 -2.37 -12.77
CA ASN A 105 10.02 -3.09 -13.73
C ASN A 105 8.80 -3.76 -13.07
N THR A 106 7.88 -2.96 -12.58
CA THR A 106 6.65 -3.44 -11.91
C THR A 106 5.91 -4.49 -12.74
N ASP A 107 5.82 -4.32 -14.07
CA ASP A 107 5.14 -5.30 -14.94
C ASP A 107 5.79 -6.69 -14.90
N GLU A 108 7.12 -6.76 -14.87
CA GLU A 108 7.83 -8.03 -14.72
C GLU A 108 7.60 -8.66 -13.35
N LYS A 109 7.51 -7.83 -12.32
CA LYS A 109 7.24 -8.29 -10.95
C LYS A 109 5.83 -8.86 -10.82
N ILE A 110 4.85 -8.22 -11.43
CA ILE A 110 3.47 -8.72 -11.48
C ILE A 110 3.43 -10.08 -12.20
N LYS A 111 4.07 -10.20 -13.36
CA LYS A 111 4.15 -11.49 -14.10
C LYS A 111 4.82 -12.59 -13.27
N ALA A 112 5.91 -12.26 -12.57
CA ALA A 112 6.59 -13.22 -11.71
C ALA A 112 5.72 -13.62 -10.51
N ALA A 113 4.96 -12.69 -9.95
CA ALA A 113 4.00 -12.97 -8.88
C ALA A 113 2.87 -13.89 -9.35
N GLU A 114 2.34 -13.66 -10.53
CA GLU A 114 1.32 -14.52 -11.14
C GLU A 114 1.85 -15.95 -11.35
N ALA A 115 3.08 -16.09 -11.82
CA ALA A 115 3.74 -17.39 -11.95
C ALA A 115 3.97 -18.09 -10.60
N PHE A 116 4.13 -17.34 -9.52
CA PHE A 116 4.19 -17.86 -8.15
C PHE A 116 2.80 -18.29 -7.63
N GLY A 117 1.72 -17.76 -8.21
CA GLY A 117 0.34 -18.00 -7.78
C GLY A 117 -0.31 -16.80 -7.06
N ALA A 118 0.37 -15.65 -7.04
CA ALA A 118 -0.15 -14.41 -6.47
C ALA A 118 -0.82 -13.57 -7.57
N LYS A 119 -1.94 -12.92 -7.22
CA LYS A 119 -2.65 -12.03 -8.13
C LYS A 119 -2.36 -10.58 -7.77
N CYS A 120 -2.17 -9.71 -8.77
CA CYS A 120 -2.19 -8.27 -8.56
C CYS A 120 -3.64 -7.82 -8.34
N VAL A 121 -3.95 -7.37 -7.13
CA VAL A 121 -5.34 -7.02 -6.74
C VAL A 121 -5.61 -5.53 -6.74
N GLN A 122 -4.58 -4.71 -6.71
CA GLN A 122 -4.70 -3.26 -6.87
C GLN A 122 -3.39 -2.68 -7.37
N ARG A 123 -3.48 -1.66 -8.20
CA ARG A 123 -2.34 -0.95 -8.77
C ARG A 123 -2.68 0.51 -9.00
N GLY A 124 -1.72 1.40 -8.83
CA GLY A 124 -1.87 2.82 -9.13
C GLY A 124 -0.55 3.55 -9.06
N LYS A 125 -0.54 4.78 -9.59
CA LYS A 125 0.60 5.68 -9.41
C LYS A 125 0.46 6.44 -8.10
N TYR A 126 1.58 6.91 -7.58
CA TYR A 126 1.59 7.87 -6.47
C TYR A 126 0.86 9.16 -6.88
N GLY A 127 0.31 9.88 -5.91
CA GLY A 127 -0.45 11.10 -6.16
C GLY A 127 0.30 12.19 -6.94
N GLY A 128 1.63 12.20 -6.89
CA GLY A 128 2.50 13.06 -7.69
C GLY A 128 2.86 12.52 -9.07
N GLY A 129 2.48 11.28 -9.40
CA GLY A 129 2.80 10.63 -10.68
C GLY A 129 4.26 10.20 -10.85
N ASN A 130 5.06 10.28 -9.79
CA ASN A 130 6.51 10.03 -9.80
C ASN A 130 6.90 8.59 -9.43
N GLY A 131 5.97 7.69 -9.46
CA GLY A 131 6.16 6.28 -9.17
C GLY A 131 4.83 5.54 -9.10
N GLU A 132 4.88 4.25 -8.85
CA GLU A 132 3.72 3.39 -8.78
C GLU A 132 3.82 2.33 -7.69
N TYR A 133 2.66 1.85 -7.26
CA TYR A 133 2.51 0.73 -6.35
C TYR A 133 1.68 -0.38 -6.99
N ALA A 134 1.90 -1.61 -6.54
CA ALA A 134 1.05 -2.73 -6.86
C ALA A 134 0.93 -3.65 -5.65
N TYR A 135 -0.29 -4.04 -5.30
CA TYR A 135 -0.54 -5.03 -4.26
C TYR A 135 -0.67 -6.43 -4.87
N LEU A 136 0.16 -7.33 -4.38
CA LEU A 136 0.19 -8.73 -4.77
C LEU A 136 -0.45 -9.55 -3.65
N ASP A 137 -1.51 -10.29 -3.96
CA ASP A 137 -2.21 -11.07 -2.94
C ASP A 137 -1.48 -12.40 -2.68
N VAL A 138 -0.63 -12.37 -1.70
CA VAL A 138 0.08 -13.53 -1.13
C VAL A 138 -0.41 -13.84 0.29
N SER A 139 -1.54 -13.31 0.69
CA SER A 139 -2.06 -13.40 2.07
C SER A 139 -2.30 -14.83 2.53
N LYS A 140 -2.65 -15.74 1.63
CA LYS A 140 -2.79 -17.16 1.94
C LYS A 140 -1.50 -17.76 2.48
N ASP A 141 -0.38 -17.46 1.87
CA ASP A 141 0.93 -18.03 2.20
C ASP A 141 1.74 -17.15 3.15
N LEU A 142 1.78 -15.83 2.90
CA LEU A 142 2.60 -14.88 3.65
C LEU A 142 1.84 -14.07 4.70
N LYS A 143 0.52 -14.24 4.79
CA LYS A 143 -0.38 -13.69 5.83
C LYS A 143 -0.64 -12.18 5.73
N CYS A 144 -0.15 -11.52 4.71
CA CYS A 144 -0.46 -10.13 4.35
C CYS A 144 -0.30 -9.95 2.85
N LEU A 145 -0.73 -8.79 2.33
CA LEU A 145 -0.38 -8.40 0.97
C LEU A 145 1.09 -8.01 0.91
N VAL A 146 1.71 -8.22 -0.24
CA VAL A 146 3.03 -7.66 -0.56
C VAL A 146 2.85 -6.54 -1.56
N GLU A 147 3.41 -5.39 -1.25
CA GLU A 147 3.40 -4.22 -2.13
C GLU A 147 4.74 -4.09 -2.84
N THR A 148 4.70 -3.80 -4.12
CA THR A 148 5.87 -3.34 -4.87
C THR A 148 5.81 -1.82 -5.03
N LEU A 149 6.93 -1.16 -4.81
CA LEU A 149 7.08 0.29 -4.96
C LEU A 149 8.14 0.58 -6.00
N GLU A 150 7.77 1.25 -7.09
CA GLU A 150 8.69 1.69 -8.12
C GLU A 150 8.67 3.21 -8.23
N SER A 151 9.82 3.84 -8.00
CA SER A 151 10.01 5.28 -8.23
C SER A 151 10.67 5.53 -9.58
N TYR A 152 10.17 6.51 -10.32
CA TYR A 152 10.67 6.89 -11.65
C TYR A 152 11.82 7.89 -11.57
#